data_8174b4c7186ef6405df23bc2c8f1c8bc
#
_entry.id   8174b4c7186ef6405df23bc2c8f1c8bc
#
_cell.length_a   1.000
_cell.length_b   1.000
_cell.length_c   1.000
_cell.angle_alpha   90.00
_cell.angle_beta   90.00
_cell.angle_gamma   90.00
#
_symmetry.space_group_name_H-M   'P 1'
#
loop_
_entity.id
_entity.type
_entity.pdbx_description
1 polymer ?
#
loop_
_entity_poly.entity_id
_entity_poly.type
_entity_poly.pdbx_seq_one_letter_code
_entity_poly.pdbx_strand_id
1 'polypeptide(L)'
;MDGPQVVPDGDPVEAALREALAAGYDVVVTTGGTGLTPTDQTPEMTRRVIDREIPGIAEALRSAGAAAGVPAAILSRGLAGVASRTLIVNLPGSSGGVRDGMSVLRPILVHAVDQIRGGDHVRSDPGTGHSHGTGTDQVAERA
;
A
#
# COMPACT_ATOMS: atom_id res chain seq x y z
N MET A 1 -15.54 3.92 -3.99
CA MET A 1 -14.71 2.73 -4.22
C MET A 1 -15.29 1.94 -5.37
N ASP A 2 -14.43 1.56 -6.30
CA ASP A 2 -14.87 0.70 -7.40
C ASP A 2 -14.81 -0.75 -6.99
N GLY A 3 -15.69 -1.55 -7.56
CA GLY A 3 -15.80 -2.95 -7.23
C GLY A 3 -14.60 -3.75 -7.68
N PRO A 4 -14.50 -4.99 -7.22
CA PRO A 4 -13.34 -5.81 -7.54
C PRO A 4 -13.34 -6.21 -9.02
N GLN A 5 -12.13 -6.35 -9.54
CA GLN A 5 -11.88 -6.87 -10.86
C GLN A 5 -11.11 -8.17 -10.70
N VAL A 6 -11.60 -9.25 -11.29
CA VAL A 6 -10.95 -10.54 -11.19
C VAL A 6 -10.11 -10.76 -12.43
N VAL A 7 -8.82 -11.06 -12.22
CA VAL A 7 -7.90 -11.31 -13.33
C VAL A 7 -7.09 -12.56 -13.05
N PRO A 8 -6.63 -13.28 -14.09
CA PRO A 8 -5.72 -14.41 -13.90
C PRO A 8 -4.37 -13.93 -13.36
N ASP A 9 -3.64 -14.86 -12.74
CA ASP A 9 -2.27 -14.59 -12.30
C ASP A 9 -1.36 -14.26 -13.48
N GLY A 10 -0.27 -13.57 -13.19
CA GLY A 10 0.75 -13.27 -14.17
C GLY A 10 0.51 -11.94 -14.86
N ASP A 11 0.81 -11.86 -16.14
CA ASP A 11 0.75 -10.59 -16.88
C ASP A 11 -0.56 -9.84 -16.76
N PRO A 12 -1.74 -10.49 -16.69
CA PRO A 12 -2.98 -9.74 -16.50
C PRO A 12 -3.02 -8.93 -15.21
N VAL A 13 -2.31 -9.35 -14.17
CA VAL A 13 -2.23 -8.58 -12.94
C VAL A 13 -1.48 -7.26 -13.19
N GLU A 14 -0.36 -7.34 -13.88
CA GLU A 14 0.39 -6.14 -14.22
C GLU A 14 -0.47 -5.17 -15.04
N ALA A 15 -1.18 -5.69 -16.03
CA ALA A 15 -2.04 -4.87 -16.87
C ALA A 15 -3.13 -4.17 -16.05
N ALA A 16 -3.75 -4.90 -15.12
CA ALA A 16 -4.80 -4.34 -14.27
C ALA A 16 -4.23 -3.25 -13.35
N LEU A 17 -3.03 -3.47 -12.81
CA LEU A 17 -2.39 -2.46 -11.98
C LEU A 17 -2.09 -1.19 -12.77
N ARG A 18 -1.59 -1.33 -13.99
CA ARG A 18 -1.29 -0.18 -14.82
C ARG A 18 -2.55 0.59 -15.21
N GLU A 19 -3.64 -0.12 -15.46
CA GLU A 19 -4.92 0.53 -15.71
C GLU A 19 -5.39 1.33 -14.50
N ALA A 20 -5.23 0.77 -13.30
CA ALA A 20 -5.62 1.46 -12.09
C ALA A 20 -4.78 2.72 -11.86
N LEU A 21 -3.49 2.66 -12.17
CA LEU A 21 -2.64 3.85 -12.11
C LEU A 21 -3.11 4.92 -13.07
N ALA A 22 -3.43 4.53 -14.29
CA ALA A 22 -3.90 5.47 -15.30
C ALA A 22 -5.24 6.09 -14.89
N ALA A 23 -6.07 5.34 -14.18
CA ALA A 23 -7.35 5.85 -13.70
C ALA A 23 -7.20 6.77 -12.49
N GLY A 24 -6.03 6.83 -11.87
CA GLY A 24 -5.74 7.79 -10.80
C GLY A 24 -6.23 7.39 -9.43
N TYR A 25 -6.38 6.11 -9.16
CA TYR A 25 -6.77 5.67 -7.82
C TYR A 25 -5.70 6.01 -6.79
N ASP A 26 -6.14 6.34 -5.59
CA ASP A 26 -5.23 6.60 -4.48
C ASP A 26 -4.63 5.33 -3.92
N VAL A 27 -5.43 4.26 -3.86
CA VAL A 27 -5.04 3.00 -3.27
C VAL A 27 -5.56 1.86 -4.13
N VAL A 28 -4.71 0.89 -4.40
CA VAL A 28 -5.08 -0.34 -5.08
C VAL A 28 -4.69 -1.50 -4.17
N VAL A 29 -5.64 -2.37 -3.88
CA VAL A 29 -5.39 -3.55 -3.06
C VAL A 29 -5.60 -4.78 -3.93
N THR A 30 -4.62 -5.67 -3.96
CA THR A 30 -4.79 -6.97 -4.61
C THR A 30 -4.98 -8.03 -3.56
N THR A 31 -5.65 -9.11 -3.90
CA THR A 31 -5.76 -10.27 -3.02
C THR A 31 -5.46 -11.52 -3.82
N GLY A 32 -4.68 -12.42 -3.22
CA GLY A 32 -4.31 -13.67 -3.86
C GLY A 32 -3.01 -13.60 -4.62
N GLY A 33 -2.54 -14.76 -5.06
CA GLY A 33 -1.32 -14.87 -5.86
C GLY A 33 -0.05 -14.55 -5.11
N THR A 34 -0.07 -14.60 -3.77
CA THR A 34 1.10 -14.21 -2.97
C THR A 34 1.82 -15.38 -2.31
N GLY A 35 1.40 -16.61 -2.61
CA GLY A 35 1.98 -17.78 -1.95
C GLY A 35 3.21 -18.31 -2.64
N LEU A 36 3.43 -19.62 -2.45
CA LEU A 36 4.66 -20.28 -2.92
C LEU A 36 4.44 -21.16 -4.14
N THR A 37 3.22 -21.24 -4.65
CA THR A 37 2.99 -22.08 -5.83
C THR A 37 3.60 -21.41 -7.06
N PRO A 38 3.97 -22.21 -8.08
CA PRO A 38 4.59 -21.60 -9.26
C PRO A 38 3.73 -20.59 -10.00
N THR A 39 2.41 -20.64 -9.81
CA THR A 39 1.50 -19.72 -10.47
C THR A 39 1.29 -18.43 -9.66
N ASP A 40 1.73 -18.39 -8.40
CA ASP A 40 1.60 -17.20 -7.57
C ASP A 40 2.65 -16.19 -8.01
N GLN A 41 2.21 -15.16 -8.74
CA GLN A 41 3.12 -14.18 -9.33
C GLN A 41 2.72 -12.74 -9.04
N THR A 42 1.75 -12.52 -8.16
CA THR A 42 1.29 -11.16 -7.87
C THR A 42 2.41 -10.25 -7.37
N PRO A 43 3.30 -10.70 -6.46
CA PRO A 43 4.40 -9.83 -6.03
C PRO A 43 5.32 -9.46 -7.18
N GLU A 44 5.62 -10.41 -8.06
CA GLU A 44 6.50 -10.15 -9.20
C GLU A 44 5.89 -9.12 -10.14
N MET A 45 4.59 -9.23 -10.41
CA MET A 45 3.90 -8.28 -11.28
C MET A 45 3.83 -6.90 -10.63
N THR A 46 3.57 -6.87 -9.33
CA THR A 46 3.52 -5.62 -8.59
C THR A 46 4.88 -4.93 -8.58
N ARG A 47 5.96 -5.71 -8.44
CA ARG A 47 7.31 -5.15 -8.42
C ARG A 47 7.66 -4.46 -9.73
N ARG A 48 7.08 -4.90 -10.84
CA ARG A 48 7.31 -4.25 -12.14
C ARG A 48 6.66 -2.87 -12.22
N VAL A 49 5.69 -2.62 -11.37
CA VAL A 49 4.86 -1.41 -11.47
C VAL A 49 5.25 -0.36 -10.43
N ILE A 50 5.68 -0.77 -9.24
CA ILE A 50 5.99 0.17 -8.18
C ILE A 50 7.32 0.88 -8.42
N ASP A 51 7.41 2.11 -7.96
CA ASP A 51 8.62 2.91 -8.01
C ASP A 51 9.45 2.72 -6.75
N ARG A 52 8.78 2.60 -5.61
CA ARG A 52 9.42 2.48 -4.29
C ARG A 52 8.64 1.48 -3.47
N GLU A 53 9.34 0.60 -2.80
CA GLU A 53 8.72 -0.39 -1.93
C GLU A 53 8.56 0.17 -0.52
N ILE A 54 7.49 -0.26 0.17
CA ILE A 54 7.25 0.07 1.57
C ILE A 54 7.29 -1.24 2.35
N PRO A 55 8.48 -1.70 2.75
CA PRO A 55 8.61 -3.03 3.38
C PRO A 55 7.82 -3.15 4.68
N GLY A 56 7.71 -2.05 5.44
CA GLY A 56 7.03 -2.09 6.73
C GLY A 56 5.57 -2.51 6.65
N ILE A 57 4.88 -2.17 5.56
CA ILE A 57 3.49 -2.58 5.41
C ILE A 57 3.41 -4.10 5.26
N ALA A 58 4.22 -4.67 4.37
CA ALA A 58 4.20 -6.12 4.15
C ALA A 58 4.61 -6.88 5.41
N GLU A 59 5.59 -6.36 6.14
CA GLU A 59 6.02 -6.97 7.39
C GLU A 59 4.90 -6.96 8.42
N ALA A 60 4.21 -5.84 8.56
CA ALA A 60 3.10 -5.72 9.50
C ALA A 60 1.95 -6.65 9.13
N LEU A 61 1.69 -6.79 7.84
CA LEU A 61 0.64 -7.70 7.37
C LEU A 61 0.96 -9.15 7.74
N ARG A 62 2.19 -9.58 7.51
CA ARG A 62 2.59 -10.94 7.86
C ARG A 62 2.57 -11.17 9.37
N SER A 63 3.05 -10.19 10.15
CA SER A 63 3.04 -10.30 11.61
C SER A 63 1.62 -10.36 12.15
N ALA A 64 0.72 -9.55 11.62
CA ALA A 64 -0.66 -9.54 12.08
C ALA A 64 -1.35 -10.87 11.80
N GLY A 65 -1.09 -11.47 10.64
CA GLY A 65 -1.67 -12.77 10.32
C GLY A 65 -1.16 -13.85 11.25
N ALA A 66 0.14 -13.86 11.54
CA ALA A 66 0.71 -14.83 12.46
C ALA A 66 0.16 -14.64 13.87
N ALA A 67 0.04 -13.39 14.32
CA ALA A 67 -0.49 -13.09 15.64
C ALA A 67 -1.97 -13.45 15.76
N ALA A 68 -2.69 -13.42 14.65
CA ALA A 68 -4.10 -13.82 14.64
C ALA A 68 -4.31 -15.32 14.62
N GLY A 69 -3.25 -16.10 14.69
CA GLY A 69 -3.34 -17.55 14.78
C GLY A 69 -3.11 -18.28 13.48
N VAL A 70 -2.56 -17.62 12.47
CA VAL A 70 -2.26 -18.24 11.18
C VAL A 70 -0.75 -18.22 10.97
N PRO A 71 -0.02 -19.24 11.47
CA PRO A 71 1.45 -19.25 11.34
C PRO A 71 1.91 -19.16 9.89
N ALA A 72 1.16 -19.74 8.96
CA ALA A 72 1.52 -19.73 7.56
C ALA A 72 1.45 -18.34 6.92
N ALA A 73 0.93 -17.34 7.63
CA ALA A 73 0.89 -15.97 7.11
C ALA A 73 2.29 -15.45 6.77
N ILE A 74 3.33 -15.94 7.46
CA ILE A 74 4.69 -15.51 7.17
C ILE A 74 5.21 -16.01 5.82
N LEU A 75 4.51 -16.96 5.20
CA LEU A 75 4.88 -17.45 3.88
C LEU A 75 4.36 -16.56 2.76
N SER A 76 3.52 -15.59 3.06
CA SER A 76 3.07 -14.66 2.05
C SER A 76 4.24 -13.84 1.55
N ARG A 77 4.37 -13.75 0.23
CA ARG A 77 5.42 -12.95 -0.41
C ARG A 77 4.88 -11.61 -0.88
N GLY A 78 3.67 -11.25 -0.42
CA GLY A 78 3.05 -9.98 -0.78
C GLY A 78 3.93 -8.79 -0.43
N LEU A 79 3.80 -7.75 -1.20
CA LEU A 79 4.54 -6.53 -0.97
C LEU A 79 3.61 -5.32 -1.04
N ALA A 80 4.14 -4.18 -0.67
CA ALA A 80 3.43 -2.92 -0.80
C ALA A 80 4.40 -1.86 -1.31
N GLY A 81 3.89 -0.92 -2.05
CA GLY A 81 4.75 0.13 -2.59
C GLY A 81 3.95 1.26 -3.18
N VAL A 82 4.68 2.26 -3.65
CA VAL A 82 4.12 3.43 -4.30
C VAL A 82 4.45 3.36 -5.79
N ALA A 83 3.45 3.58 -6.60
CA ALA A 83 3.64 3.71 -8.04
C ALA A 83 3.01 5.04 -8.44
N SER A 84 3.82 5.98 -8.89
CA SER A 84 3.37 7.34 -9.17
C SER A 84 2.72 7.94 -7.92
N ARG A 85 1.41 8.11 -7.91
CA ARG A 85 0.70 8.68 -6.76
C ARG A 85 -0.24 7.67 -6.12
N THR A 86 -0.06 6.40 -6.39
CA THR A 86 -0.94 5.32 -5.94
C THR A 86 -0.20 4.42 -4.96
N LEU A 87 -0.84 4.10 -3.86
CA LEU A 87 -0.36 3.07 -2.94
C LEU A 87 -0.90 1.73 -3.42
N ILE A 88 -0.03 0.76 -3.61
CA ILE A 88 -0.42 -0.60 -4.00
C ILE A 88 -0.06 -1.54 -2.86
N VAL A 89 -1.01 -2.40 -2.46
CA VAL A 89 -0.78 -3.36 -1.38
C VAL A 89 -1.28 -4.72 -1.80
N ASN A 90 -0.44 -5.75 -1.67
CA ASN A 90 -0.84 -7.13 -1.90
C ASN A 90 -1.33 -7.76 -0.60
N LEU A 91 -2.53 -8.34 -0.62
CA LEU A 91 -3.06 -9.11 0.49
C LEU A 91 -3.14 -10.58 0.12
N PRO A 92 -3.14 -11.48 1.11
CA PRO A 92 -3.35 -12.90 0.85
C PRO A 92 -4.72 -13.17 0.26
N GLY A 93 -4.89 -14.36 -0.30
CA GLY A 93 -6.15 -14.71 -0.96
C GLY A 93 -7.25 -15.19 -0.03
N SER A 94 -6.96 -15.50 1.22
CA SER A 94 -7.99 -16.00 2.14
C SER A 94 -8.81 -14.85 2.69
N SER A 95 -10.10 -15.13 3.01
CA SER A 95 -10.96 -14.10 3.58
C SER A 95 -10.44 -13.62 4.93
N GLY A 96 -9.88 -14.53 5.74
CA GLY A 96 -9.25 -14.15 7.00
C GLY A 96 -8.05 -13.25 6.80
N GLY A 97 -7.22 -13.57 5.81
CA GLY A 97 -6.07 -12.74 5.49
C GLY A 97 -6.44 -11.35 5.01
N VAL A 98 -7.52 -11.26 4.24
CA VAL A 98 -8.03 -9.96 3.80
C VAL A 98 -8.52 -9.15 4.99
N ARG A 99 -9.28 -9.78 5.89
CA ARG A 99 -9.81 -9.11 7.07
C ARG A 99 -8.69 -8.61 7.97
N ASP A 100 -7.73 -9.46 8.26
CA ASP A 100 -6.60 -9.09 9.10
C ASP A 100 -5.78 -7.99 8.45
N GLY A 101 -5.57 -8.11 7.15
CA GLY A 101 -4.82 -7.11 6.39
C GLY A 101 -5.51 -5.75 6.40
N MET A 102 -6.80 -5.73 6.20
CA MET A 102 -7.53 -4.45 6.22
C MET A 102 -7.50 -3.82 7.60
N SER A 103 -7.48 -4.63 8.66
CA SER A 103 -7.34 -4.09 10.02
C SER A 103 -5.99 -3.40 10.22
N VAL A 104 -4.95 -3.90 9.59
CA VAL A 104 -3.63 -3.25 9.63
C VAL A 104 -3.63 -1.97 8.80
N LEU A 105 -4.24 -2.02 7.61
CA LEU A 105 -4.17 -0.91 6.66
C LEU A 105 -5.03 0.28 7.05
N ARG A 106 -6.24 0.04 7.55
CA ARG A 106 -7.17 1.12 7.80
C ARG A 106 -6.58 2.29 8.59
N PRO A 107 -5.87 2.03 9.71
CA PRO A 107 -5.34 3.13 10.49
C PRO A 107 -4.31 3.98 9.77
N ILE A 108 -3.67 3.45 8.74
CA ILE A 108 -2.57 4.15 8.08
C ILE A 108 -2.92 4.66 6.69
N LEU A 109 -4.06 4.25 6.12
CA LEU A 109 -4.35 4.55 4.71
C LEU A 109 -4.41 6.05 4.43
N VAL A 110 -5.16 6.79 5.23
CA VAL A 110 -5.30 8.23 5.00
C VAL A 110 -3.95 8.90 5.13
N HIS A 111 -3.20 8.54 6.16
CA HIS A 111 -1.87 9.11 6.38
C HIS A 111 -0.91 8.80 5.23
N ALA A 112 -0.95 7.54 4.75
CA ALA A 112 -0.08 7.14 3.64
C ALA A 112 -0.42 7.91 2.37
N VAL A 113 -1.71 8.03 2.06
CA VAL A 113 -2.15 8.77 0.87
C VAL A 113 -1.74 10.24 0.98
N ASP A 114 -1.92 10.83 2.16
CA ASP A 114 -1.53 12.22 2.38
C ASP A 114 -0.02 12.39 2.20
N GLN A 115 0.79 11.47 2.68
CA GLN A 115 2.23 11.55 2.47
C GLN A 115 2.62 11.44 1.01
N ILE A 116 2.00 10.50 0.30
CA ILE A 116 2.30 10.33 -1.13
C ILE A 116 1.99 11.62 -1.88
N ARG A 117 0.97 12.35 -1.45
CA ARG A 117 0.59 13.62 -2.04
C ARG A 117 0.99 14.81 -1.20
N GLY A 118 1.67 14.54 -0.10
CA GLY A 118 1.85 15.52 0.94
C GLY A 118 2.61 16.74 0.53
N GLY A 119 3.55 16.59 -0.38
CA GLY A 119 4.27 17.73 -0.87
C GLY A 119 3.32 18.77 -1.46
N ASP A 120 2.34 18.30 -2.22
CA ASP A 120 1.35 19.18 -2.81
C ASP A 120 0.46 19.80 -1.74
N HIS A 121 0.04 18.99 -0.79
CA HIS A 121 -0.81 19.46 0.28
C HIS A 121 -0.11 20.51 1.12
N VAL A 122 1.11 20.23 1.52
CA VAL A 122 1.88 21.17 2.32
C VAL A 122 2.09 22.48 1.58
N ARG A 123 2.42 22.37 0.30
CA ARG A 123 2.67 23.57 -0.48
C ARG A 123 1.42 24.40 -0.71
N SER A 124 0.27 23.80 -0.62
CA SER A 124 -0.96 24.53 -0.85
C SER A 124 -1.49 25.19 0.41
N ASP A 125 -0.78 25.08 1.50
CA ASP A 125 -1.21 25.69 2.76
C ASP A 125 -0.28 26.84 3.11
N PRO A 126 -0.42 27.94 2.43
CA PRO A 126 0.49 29.06 2.63
C PRO A 126 0.29 29.74 3.96
N GLY A 127 -0.88 29.65 4.47
CA GLY A 127 -1.19 30.38 5.68
C GLY A 127 -0.40 29.93 6.85
N THR A 128 -0.02 28.72 6.83
CA THR A 128 0.70 28.28 7.94
C THR A 128 2.07 28.77 7.85
N GLY A 129 2.39 29.10 6.86
CA GLY A 129 3.69 29.52 6.76
C GLY A 129 4.04 30.59 7.53
N HIS A 130 3.83 31.01 7.86
CA HIS A 130 4.23 31.73 8.35
C HIS A 130 4.31 32.17 9.34
N SER A 131 4.43 32.22 9.57
CA SER A 131 4.51 32.49 10.43
C SER A 131 5.17 32.34 11.18
N HIS A 132 5.55 32.26 11.24
CA HIS A 132 6.11 31.90 11.92
C HIS A 132 6.98 31.67 12.05
N GLY A 133 7.17 31.86 11.66
CA GLY A 133 8.11 31.34 11.57
C GLY A 133 8.62 30.96 12.59
N THR A 134 8.54 31.24 13.08
CA THR A 134 9.06 30.80 14.02
C THR A 134 8.73 29.82 14.23
N GLY A 135 8.12 29.75 13.96
CA GLY A 135 7.82 28.68 14.25
C GLY A 135 8.48 27.79 13.80
N THR A 136 8.83 27.94 13.32
CA THR A 136 9.35 27.05 12.97
C THR A 136 10.09 26.52 13.59
N ASP A 137 10.44 26.80 14.03
CA ASP A 137 11.17 26.28 14.59
C ASP A 137 10.80 25.46 15.30
N GLN A 138 10.06 25.48 15.63
CA GLN A 138 9.75 24.64 16.26
C GLN A 138 9.51 23.65 15.75
N VAL A 139 9.41 23.65 15.10
CA VAL A 139 9.11 22.73 14.44
C VAL A 139 9.94 21.81 14.54
N ALA A 140 10.76 22.15 14.40
CA ALA A 140 11.69 21.27 14.40
C ALA A 140 11.72 20.56 15.56
N GLU A 141 11.43 20.90 16.38
CA GLU A 141 11.54 20.25 17.34
C GLU A 141 10.87 19.29 17.50
N ARG A 142 10.18 19.14 17.12
CA ARG A 142 9.52 18.18 17.30
C ARG A 142 9.77 17.23 16.68
N ALA A 143 10.44 17.22 16.26
CA ALA A 143 10.74 16.30 15.61
C ALA A 143 10.60 15.12 15.73
#